data_9024e09e440e881cd16762f75b35c970
#
_entry.id   9024e09e440e881cd16762f75b35c970
#
_cell.length_a   1.000
_cell.length_b   1.000
_cell.length_c   1.000
_cell.angle_alpha   90.00
_cell.angle_beta   90.00
_cell.angle_gamma   90.00
#
_symmetry.space_group_name_H-M   'P 1'
#
loop_
_entity.id
_entity.type
_entity.pdbx_description
1 polymer ?
#
loop_
_entity_poly.entity_id
_entity_poly.type
_entity_poly.pdbx_seq_one_letter_code
_entity_poly.pdbx_strand_id
1 'polypeptide(L)'
;MRVNIVCSKWGTRYGPHFVNRLKNMARRNCNDRHDFHFYCYTDDADGLDPDIKVIPFPDIPDIHPKYWFGTDNFKYGMARCWDRPKTMVFNTHNFADDKPTGRFVFFDLDVIIQNDIEPLLTYNMERPTKLRSWWQDPRPMKTRKFKLAHGAYTNGSCQVWSDDQAECIWHDVLENQEKIWFTYTDGTDNYHSWRWGDWGKKLWDHFPADYAYSYNRGRSWDDDDLETEIYRETPILCVFNIDLLPEQMLKGRGSVKQNELVDPELLKHWQ
;
A
#
# COMPACT_ATOMS: atom_id res chain seq x y z
N MET A 1 18.45 -10.95 8.29
CA MET A 1 17.40 -10.51 9.23
C MET A 1 16.10 -11.24 8.90
N ARG A 2 15.12 -11.27 9.81
CA ARG A 2 13.76 -11.71 9.48
C ARG A 2 13.05 -10.61 8.71
N VAL A 3 12.45 -10.98 7.57
CA VAL A 3 11.69 -10.08 6.68
C VAL A 3 10.28 -10.63 6.55
N ASN A 4 9.33 -9.83 6.96
CA ASN A 4 7.91 -10.14 6.95
C ASN A 4 7.22 -9.30 5.87
N ILE A 5 6.95 -9.88 4.72
CA ILE A 5 6.14 -9.24 3.69
C ILE A 5 4.68 -9.41 4.03
N VAL A 6 3.92 -8.33 3.96
CA VAL A 6 2.51 -8.30 4.34
C VAL A 6 1.68 -7.69 3.24
N CYS A 7 0.54 -8.27 2.93
CA CYS A 7 -0.47 -7.66 2.07
C CYS A 7 -1.88 -7.86 2.65
N SER A 8 -2.87 -7.19 2.06
CA SER A 8 -4.28 -7.34 2.43
C SER A 8 -5.11 -7.58 1.18
N LYS A 9 -5.92 -8.64 1.20
CA LYS A 9 -6.90 -8.97 0.17
C LYS A 9 -8.28 -9.11 0.79
N TRP A 10 -9.27 -8.37 0.29
CA TRP A 10 -10.66 -8.49 0.73
C TRP A 10 -11.62 -8.32 -0.43
N GLY A 11 -12.81 -8.90 -0.29
CA GLY A 11 -13.83 -8.87 -1.31
C GLY A 11 -13.38 -9.49 -2.64
N THR A 12 -13.94 -9.03 -3.74
CA THR A 12 -13.81 -9.66 -5.05
C THR A 12 -12.98 -8.87 -6.07
N ARG A 13 -12.44 -7.70 -5.69
CA ARG A 13 -11.69 -6.86 -6.62
C ARG A 13 -10.41 -7.52 -7.11
N TYR A 14 -9.67 -8.16 -6.20
CA TYR A 14 -8.42 -8.86 -6.49
C TYR A 14 -8.60 -10.35 -6.30
N GLY A 15 -8.29 -11.14 -7.34
CA GLY A 15 -8.23 -12.59 -7.23
C GLY A 15 -6.97 -13.06 -6.48
N PRO A 16 -6.91 -14.35 -6.09
CA PRO A 16 -5.77 -14.91 -5.34
C PRO A 16 -4.43 -14.80 -6.10
N HIS A 17 -4.47 -14.81 -7.42
CA HIS A 17 -3.28 -14.68 -8.25
C HIS A 17 -2.53 -13.35 -8.06
N PHE A 18 -3.18 -12.27 -7.61
CA PHE A 18 -2.48 -11.03 -7.24
C PHE A 18 -1.58 -11.24 -6.03
N VAL A 19 -2.06 -11.96 -5.03
CA VAL A 19 -1.31 -12.28 -3.81
C VAL A 19 -0.14 -13.21 -4.14
N ASN A 20 -0.40 -14.27 -4.93
CA ASN A 20 0.62 -15.24 -5.31
C ASN A 20 1.74 -14.57 -6.13
N ARG A 21 1.38 -13.70 -7.10
CA ARG A 21 2.36 -12.93 -7.87
C ARG A 21 3.14 -11.95 -7.00
N LEU A 22 2.49 -11.23 -6.11
CA LEU A 22 3.17 -10.33 -5.19
C LEU A 22 4.20 -11.09 -4.34
N LYS A 23 3.82 -12.27 -3.81
CA LYS A 23 4.75 -13.14 -3.08
C LYS A 23 5.95 -13.53 -3.96
N ASN A 24 5.69 -13.98 -5.18
CA ASN A 24 6.75 -14.40 -6.10
C ASN A 24 7.69 -13.23 -6.47
N MET A 25 7.15 -12.05 -6.75
CA MET A 25 7.94 -10.85 -6.99
C MET A 25 8.79 -10.47 -5.77
N ALA A 26 8.19 -10.46 -4.58
CA ALA A 26 8.90 -10.13 -3.35
C ALA A 26 10.01 -11.15 -3.04
N ARG A 27 9.71 -12.44 -3.20
CA ARG A 27 10.70 -13.52 -2.97
C ARG A 27 11.88 -13.46 -3.95
N ARG A 28 11.59 -13.24 -5.23
CA ARG A 28 12.60 -13.16 -6.28
C ARG A 28 13.55 -11.96 -6.09
N ASN A 29 13.04 -10.87 -5.55
CA ASN A 29 13.77 -9.62 -5.33
C ASN A 29 14.25 -9.46 -3.87
N CYS A 30 14.15 -10.49 -3.04
CA CYS A 30 14.65 -10.52 -1.67
C CYS A 30 15.88 -11.42 -1.59
N ASN A 31 16.97 -10.91 -1.00
CA ASN A 31 18.19 -11.67 -0.84
C ASN A 31 17.97 -12.93 0.02
N ASP A 32 18.55 -14.07 -0.41
CA ASP A 32 18.41 -15.38 0.27
C ASP A 32 19.03 -15.42 1.68
N ARG A 33 19.86 -14.45 2.05
CA ARG A 33 20.38 -14.29 3.42
C ARG A 33 19.30 -13.92 4.44
N HIS A 34 18.13 -13.48 3.99
CA HIS A 34 17.03 -13.11 4.85
C HIS A 34 16.11 -14.31 5.13
N ASP A 35 15.62 -14.37 6.36
CA ASP A 35 14.54 -15.26 6.76
C ASP A 35 13.21 -14.67 6.29
N PHE A 36 12.77 -15.10 5.09
CA PHE A 36 11.65 -14.53 4.37
C PHE A 36 10.33 -15.18 4.78
N HIS A 37 9.37 -14.37 5.18
CA HIS A 37 8.00 -14.77 5.48
C HIS A 37 7.01 -13.91 4.71
N PHE A 38 5.92 -14.53 4.24
CA PHE A 38 4.85 -13.82 3.52
C PHE A 38 3.51 -14.03 4.21
N TYR A 39 2.83 -12.93 4.50
CA TYR A 39 1.55 -12.90 5.21
C TYR A 39 0.48 -12.22 4.36
N CYS A 40 -0.71 -12.78 4.35
CA CYS A 40 -1.88 -12.19 3.70
C CYS A 40 -3.03 -12.07 4.68
N TYR A 41 -3.45 -10.83 4.98
CA TYR A 41 -4.72 -10.59 5.64
C TYR A 41 -5.85 -10.78 4.62
N THR A 42 -6.77 -11.70 4.88
CA THR A 42 -7.84 -11.97 3.92
C THR A 42 -9.11 -12.52 4.57
N ASP A 43 -10.25 -12.22 3.96
CA ASP A 43 -11.57 -12.82 4.21
C ASP A 43 -11.78 -14.10 3.40
N ASP A 44 -10.91 -14.36 2.40
CA ASP A 44 -11.00 -15.52 1.52
C ASP A 44 -9.61 -15.98 1.10
N ALA A 45 -9.22 -17.16 1.54
CA ALA A 45 -7.92 -17.77 1.29
C ALA A 45 -7.90 -18.74 0.10
N ASP A 46 -9.03 -18.94 -0.56
CA ASP A 46 -9.12 -19.90 -1.67
C ASP A 46 -8.19 -19.49 -2.83
N GLY A 47 -7.39 -20.46 -3.29
CA GLY A 47 -6.45 -20.27 -4.39
C GLY A 47 -5.15 -19.56 -4.02
N LEU A 48 -4.90 -19.27 -2.74
CA LEU A 48 -3.59 -18.81 -2.29
C LEU A 48 -2.58 -19.96 -2.27
N ASP A 49 -1.32 -19.64 -2.56
CA ASP A 49 -0.24 -20.61 -2.45
C ASP A 49 -0.09 -21.12 -1.01
N PRO A 50 0.21 -22.41 -0.78
CA PRO A 50 0.17 -23.04 0.53
C PRO A 50 1.24 -22.54 1.52
N ASP A 51 2.27 -21.86 1.03
CA ASP A 51 3.33 -21.26 1.84
C ASP A 51 3.01 -19.83 2.29
N ILE A 52 1.89 -19.26 1.84
CA ILE A 52 1.39 -17.98 2.32
C ILE A 52 0.75 -18.18 3.71
N LYS A 53 1.22 -17.41 4.68
CA LYS A 53 0.62 -17.39 6.01
C LYS A 53 -0.64 -16.52 6.00
N VAL A 54 -1.79 -17.17 6.04
CA VAL A 54 -3.08 -16.48 6.06
C VAL A 54 -3.38 -15.95 7.45
N ILE A 55 -3.77 -14.70 7.52
CA ILE A 55 -4.28 -14.06 8.72
C ILE A 55 -5.73 -13.67 8.44
N PRO A 56 -6.71 -14.28 9.08
CA PRO A 56 -8.10 -13.89 8.93
C PRO A 56 -8.28 -12.47 9.49
N PHE A 57 -9.17 -11.69 8.90
CA PHE A 57 -9.56 -10.43 9.52
C PHE A 57 -10.17 -10.72 10.89
N PRO A 58 -9.68 -10.09 11.96
CA PRO A 58 -10.23 -10.31 13.28
C PRO A 58 -11.69 -9.85 13.31
N ASP A 59 -12.50 -10.61 13.99
CA ASP A 59 -13.82 -10.14 14.41
C ASP A 59 -13.61 -9.09 15.51
N ILE A 60 -13.79 -7.83 15.16
CA ILE A 60 -13.62 -6.72 16.09
C ILE A 60 -15.01 -6.23 16.47
N PRO A 61 -15.54 -6.66 17.63
CA PRO A 61 -16.92 -6.42 18.04
C PRO A 61 -17.31 -4.93 18.04
N ASP A 62 -16.35 -4.07 18.35
CA ASP A 62 -16.57 -2.61 18.46
C ASP A 62 -16.46 -1.88 17.13
N ILE A 63 -16.00 -2.55 16.07
CA ILE A 63 -15.95 -1.96 14.73
C ILE A 63 -17.20 -2.40 13.97
N HIS A 64 -18.15 -1.50 13.84
CA HIS A 64 -19.35 -1.79 13.08
C HIS A 64 -19.00 -2.15 11.63
N PRO A 65 -19.48 -3.29 11.07
CA PRO A 65 -19.14 -3.75 9.73
C PRO A 65 -19.29 -2.69 8.63
N LYS A 66 -20.29 -1.78 8.78
CA LYS A 66 -20.47 -0.65 7.85
C LYS A 66 -19.26 0.29 7.75
N TYR A 67 -18.41 0.35 8.78
CA TYR A 67 -17.19 1.16 8.77
C TYR A 67 -15.99 0.38 8.24
N TRP A 68 -16.11 -0.94 8.19
CA TRP A 68 -14.99 -1.82 7.90
C TRP A 68 -14.87 -2.18 6.42
N PHE A 69 -15.97 -2.51 5.77
CA PHE A 69 -15.96 -2.99 4.39
C PHE A 69 -16.53 -2.00 3.36
N GLY A 70 -16.77 -0.77 3.70
CA GLY A 70 -16.97 0.39 2.82
C GLY A 70 -17.88 0.27 1.60
N THR A 71 -18.62 -0.81 1.45
CA THR A 71 -19.25 -1.18 0.17
C THR A 71 -20.44 -0.33 -0.24
N ASP A 72 -21.16 0.31 0.69
CA ASP A 72 -22.42 1.02 0.34
C ASP A 72 -22.56 2.42 0.97
N ASN A 73 -21.48 3.01 1.47
CA ASN A 73 -21.56 4.22 2.27
C ASN A 73 -21.58 5.55 1.49
N PHE A 74 -21.77 5.53 0.18
CA PHE A 74 -22.05 6.73 -0.59
C PHE A 74 -23.24 7.54 -0.02
N LYS A 75 -24.19 6.86 0.62
CA LYS A 75 -25.37 7.48 1.26
C LYS A 75 -25.05 8.40 2.44
N TYR A 76 -23.89 8.26 3.07
CA TYR A 76 -23.56 8.97 4.30
C TYR A 76 -22.34 9.90 4.18
N GLY A 77 -21.90 10.21 2.96
CA GLY A 77 -20.73 11.08 2.77
C GLY A 77 -19.39 10.47 3.16
N MET A 78 -19.37 9.19 3.56
CA MET A 78 -18.14 8.45 3.94
C MET A 78 -17.57 7.65 2.75
N ALA A 79 -17.56 8.25 1.60
CA ALA A 79 -17.52 7.59 0.30
C ALA A 79 -16.20 6.88 -0.05
N ARG A 80 -15.11 7.02 0.70
CA ARG A 80 -13.79 6.54 0.23
C ARG A 80 -12.96 5.78 1.25
N CYS A 81 -13.57 5.21 2.26
CA CYS A 81 -12.83 4.44 3.27
C CYS A 81 -12.80 2.93 2.97
N TRP A 82 -12.82 2.56 1.71
CA TRP A 82 -12.77 1.17 1.26
C TRP A 82 -11.45 0.47 1.57
N ASP A 83 -10.40 1.22 1.85
CA ASP A 83 -9.05 0.74 2.16
C ASP A 83 -8.74 0.62 3.66
N ARG A 84 -9.73 0.80 4.54
CA ARG A 84 -9.59 0.67 6.00
C ARG A 84 -9.00 -0.65 6.46
N PRO A 85 -9.31 -1.80 5.85
CA PRO A 85 -8.70 -3.06 6.23
C PRO A 85 -7.16 -3.04 6.22
N LYS A 86 -6.53 -2.16 5.43
CA LYS A 86 -5.09 -1.98 5.44
C LYS A 86 -4.52 -1.56 6.80
N THR A 87 -5.30 -0.91 7.66
CA THR A 87 -4.81 -0.48 8.98
C THR A 87 -4.58 -1.64 9.93
N MET A 88 -5.16 -2.81 9.66
CA MET A 88 -4.98 -4.02 10.49
C MET A 88 -3.58 -4.60 10.43
N VAL A 89 -2.84 -4.33 9.37
CA VAL A 89 -1.47 -4.82 9.21
C VAL A 89 -0.52 -4.29 10.29
N PHE A 90 -0.91 -3.19 10.96
CA PHE A 90 -0.17 -2.64 12.09
C PHE A 90 -0.49 -3.31 13.43
N ASN A 91 -1.48 -4.21 13.47
CA ASN A 91 -1.76 -5.01 14.65
C ASN A 91 -0.82 -6.23 14.71
N THR A 92 0.32 -6.04 15.34
CA THR A 92 1.33 -7.10 15.43
C THR A 92 0.88 -8.31 16.25
N HIS A 93 -0.17 -8.20 17.05
CA HIS A 93 -0.72 -9.32 17.82
C HIS A 93 -1.50 -10.34 16.98
N ASN A 94 -1.93 -9.98 15.78
CA ASN A 94 -2.67 -10.87 14.87
C ASN A 94 -1.77 -11.85 14.11
N PHE A 95 -0.47 -11.67 14.18
CA PHE A 95 0.47 -12.56 13.51
C PHE A 95 0.69 -13.82 14.33
N ALA A 96 -0.25 -14.76 14.35
CA ALA A 96 -0.15 -16.10 14.93
C ALA A 96 0.66 -16.24 16.25
N ASP A 97 0.91 -17.44 16.72
CA ASP A 97 1.38 -17.82 18.05
C ASP A 97 2.69 -17.15 18.53
N ASP A 98 3.47 -16.60 17.62
CA ASP A 98 4.68 -15.84 17.92
C ASP A 98 4.57 -14.43 17.35
N LYS A 99 4.49 -13.43 18.21
CA LYS A 99 4.60 -12.02 17.78
C LYS A 99 5.84 -11.88 16.88
N PRO A 100 5.68 -11.73 15.56
CA PRO A 100 6.84 -11.73 14.69
C PRO A 100 7.64 -10.46 14.94
N THR A 101 8.94 -10.65 15.12
CA THR A 101 9.92 -9.57 15.18
C THR A 101 10.57 -9.39 13.82
N GLY A 102 11.26 -8.27 13.64
CA GLY A 102 12.05 -8.00 12.45
C GLY A 102 11.45 -6.92 11.56
N ARG A 103 11.79 -6.95 10.29
CA ARG A 103 11.39 -5.93 9.33
C ARG A 103 10.10 -6.33 8.64
N PHE A 104 9.10 -5.47 8.69
CA PHE A 104 7.83 -5.62 8.00
C PHE A 104 7.80 -4.74 6.77
N VAL A 105 7.31 -5.28 5.67
CA VAL A 105 7.06 -4.54 4.44
C VAL A 105 5.64 -4.84 3.97
N PHE A 106 4.79 -3.85 4.01
CA PHE A 106 3.48 -3.92 3.39
C PHE A 106 3.56 -3.49 1.94
N PHE A 107 2.94 -4.27 1.07
CA PHE A 107 2.69 -3.90 -0.32
C PHE A 107 1.20 -3.98 -0.66
N ASP A 108 0.71 -3.02 -1.44
CA ASP A 108 -0.55 -3.16 -2.14
C ASP A 108 -0.47 -4.27 -3.20
N LEU A 109 -1.62 -4.87 -3.53
CA LEU A 109 -1.69 -5.97 -4.48
C LEU A 109 -1.44 -5.56 -5.94
N ASP A 110 -1.49 -4.27 -6.22
CA ASP A 110 -1.28 -3.69 -7.54
C ASP A 110 0.09 -2.99 -7.69
N VAL A 111 1.04 -3.39 -6.88
CA VAL A 111 2.44 -2.97 -7.00
C VAL A 111 3.22 -4.01 -7.80
N ILE A 112 4.09 -3.56 -8.70
CA ILE A 112 5.07 -4.43 -9.35
C ILE A 112 6.45 -4.17 -8.74
N ILE A 113 7.07 -5.22 -8.20
CA ILE A 113 8.43 -5.19 -7.68
C ILE A 113 9.38 -5.55 -8.82
N GLN A 114 10.21 -4.60 -9.23
CA GLN A 114 11.08 -4.73 -10.40
C GLN A 114 12.52 -5.08 -10.03
N ASN A 115 12.98 -4.56 -8.90
CA ASN A 115 14.38 -4.67 -8.50
C ASN A 115 14.51 -5.10 -7.04
N ASP A 116 15.77 -5.32 -6.61
CA ASP A 116 16.13 -5.73 -5.25
C ASP A 116 15.44 -4.83 -4.21
N ILE A 117 14.76 -5.46 -3.26
CA ILE A 117 14.08 -4.76 -2.15
C ILE A 117 15.00 -4.43 -0.98
N GLU A 118 16.27 -4.82 -1.02
CA GLU A 118 17.23 -4.55 0.05
C GLU A 118 17.28 -3.08 0.46
N PRO A 119 17.26 -2.10 -0.48
CA PRO A 119 17.22 -0.70 -0.10
C PRO A 119 15.98 -0.30 0.70
N LEU A 120 14.81 -0.94 0.44
CA LEU A 120 13.61 -0.72 1.27
C LEU A 120 13.79 -1.28 2.68
N LEU A 121 14.42 -2.45 2.79
CA LEU A 121 14.61 -3.16 4.06
C LEU A 121 15.59 -2.44 4.99
N THR A 122 16.58 -1.79 4.43
CA THR A 122 17.69 -1.17 5.19
C THR A 122 17.53 0.34 5.37
N TYR A 123 16.61 0.96 4.65
CA TYR A 123 16.35 2.40 4.78
C TYR A 123 15.75 2.73 6.14
N ASN A 124 16.37 3.69 6.82
CA ASN A 124 15.95 4.25 8.12
C ASN A 124 15.25 3.24 9.06
N MET A 125 16.03 2.29 9.59
CA MET A 125 15.47 1.22 10.44
C MET A 125 14.96 1.73 11.80
N GLU A 126 15.26 2.96 12.17
CA GLU A 126 14.83 3.57 13.43
C GLU A 126 13.38 4.11 13.39
N ARG A 127 12.82 4.31 12.21
CA ARG A 127 11.49 4.88 12.02
C ARG A 127 10.70 4.14 10.95
N PRO A 128 9.38 4.06 11.11
CA PRO A 128 8.52 3.59 10.04
C PRO A 128 8.66 4.50 8.81
N THR A 129 8.73 3.90 7.64
CA THR A 129 8.94 4.60 6.37
C THR A 129 7.89 4.19 5.36
N LYS A 130 7.45 5.11 4.53
CA LYS A 130 6.50 4.83 3.46
C LYS A 130 6.79 5.64 2.20
N LEU A 131 6.11 5.30 1.11
CA LEU A 131 6.22 6.08 -0.11
C LEU A 131 5.61 7.48 0.10
N ARG A 132 6.24 8.45 -0.52
CA ARG A 132 5.66 9.76 -0.76
C ARG A 132 5.16 9.81 -2.21
N SER A 133 4.03 10.47 -2.42
CA SER A 133 3.48 10.66 -3.77
C SER A 133 4.23 11.77 -4.52
N TRP A 134 5.51 11.52 -4.84
CA TRP A 134 6.38 12.49 -5.52
C TRP A 134 5.83 12.95 -6.88
N TRP A 135 5.01 12.14 -7.51
CA TRP A 135 4.32 12.40 -8.77
C TRP A 135 3.06 13.27 -8.63
N GLN A 136 2.69 13.68 -7.42
CA GLN A 136 1.56 14.58 -7.19
C GLN A 136 2.04 16.00 -6.92
N ASP A 137 1.39 16.97 -7.56
CA ASP A 137 1.65 18.39 -7.29
C ASP A 137 1.38 18.73 -5.80
N PRO A 138 2.40 19.15 -5.05
CA PRO A 138 2.22 19.45 -3.63
C PRO A 138 1.52 20.79 -3.36
N ARG A 139 1.38 21.67 -4.36
CA ARG A 139 0.86 23.03 -4.19
C ARG A 139 -0.58 23.08 -3.73
N PRO A 140 -1.52 22.28 -4.29
CA PRO A 140 -2.90 22.25 -3.79
C PRO A 140 -3.01 21.84 -2.32
N MET A 141 -2.08 21.01 -1.83
CA MET A 141 -2.07 20.53 -0.45
C MET A 141 -1.78 21.62 0.59
N LYS A 142 -1.32 22.79 0.17
CA LYS A 142 -1.06 23.93 1.08
C LYS A 142 -2.34 24.63 1.55
N THR A 143 -3.47 24.42 0.89
CA THR A 143 -4.73 25.03 1.30
C THR A 143 -5.45 24.18 2.35
N ARG A 144 -5.95 24.82 3.43
CA ARG A 144 -6.63 24.12 4.53
C ARG A 144 -7.87 23.35 4.06
N LYS A 145 -8.61 23.86 3.08
CA LYS A 145 -9.83 23.24 2.55
C LYS A 145 -9.51 21.94 1.79
N PHE A 146 -8.43 21.94 1.03
CA PHE A 146 -7.95 20.76 0.32
C PHE A 146 -7.39 19.73 1.28
N LYS A 147 -6.72 20.18 2.33
CA LYS A 147 -6.03 19.37 3.34
C LYS A 147 -6.91 18.28 3.95
N LEU A 148 -8.10 18.64 4.40
CA LEU A 148 -8.96 17.71 5.16
C LEU A 148 -9.80 16.78 4.27
N ALA A 149 -10.08 17.19 3.03
CA ALA A 149 -11.02 16.49 2.17
C ALA A 149 -10.36 15.55 1.15
N HIS A 150 -9.17 15.91 0.61
CA HIS A 150 -8.63 15.22 -0.58
C HIS A 150 -7.10 15.12 -0.63
N GLY A 151 -6.39 15.55 0.39
CA GLY A 151 -4.94 15.68 0.32
C GLY A 151 -4.21 14.51 0.98
N ALA A 152 -3.64 13.63 0.17
CA ALA A 152 -2.63 12.68 0.64
C ALA A 152 -1.32 12.97 -0.10
N TYR A 153 -0.26 13.27 0.63
CA TYR A 153 1.09 13.35 0.07
C TYR A 153 1.88 12.06 0.31
N THR A 154 1.37 11.17 1.10
CA THR A 154 1.89 9.80 1.27
C THR A 154 1.13 8.85 0.37
N ASN A 155 1.78 7.76 -0.02
CA ASN A 155 1.18 6.69 -0.77
C ASN A 155 1.31 5.37 0.01
N GLY A 156 0.21 4.65 0.14
CA GLY A 156 0.11 3.43 0.94
C GLY A 156 0.63 2.17 0.27
N SER A 157 1.06 2.27 -0.99
CA SER A 157 1.43 1.09 -1.77
C SER A 157 2.68 0.36 -1.28
N CYS A 158 3.57 1.05 -0.56
CA CYS A 158 4.67 0.44 0.17
C CYS A 158 4.88 1.15 1.50
N GLN A 159 4.91 0.36 2.58
CA GLN A 159 5.13 0.83 3.94
C GLN A 159 6.06 -0.15 4.65
N VAL A 160 7.05 0.36 5.38
CA VAL A 160 8.06 -0.45 6.04
C VAL A 160 8.24 0.01 7.49
N TRP A 161 8.29 -0.95 8.42
CA TRP A 161 8.51 -0.68 9.84
C TRP A 161 9.24 -1.87 10.50
N SER A 162 9.78 -1.67 11.68
CA SER A 162 10.38 -2.73 12.48
C SER A 162 9.52 -2.99 13.71
N ASP A 163 9.38 -4.26 14.07
CA ASP A 163 8.69 -4.71 15.27
C ASP A 163 7.34 -4.00 15.49
N ASP A 164 7.18 -3.24 16.55
CA ASP A 164 5.94 -2.54 16.94
C ASP A 164 5.94 -1.03 16.63
N GLN A 165 6.91 -0.54 15.86
CA GLN A 165 7.06 0.90 15.57
C GLN A 165 5.79 1.57 15.04
N ALA A 166 4.94 0.86 14.33
CA ALA A 166 3.71 1.38 13.71
C ALA A 166 2.42 0.95 14.44
N GLU A 167 2.51 0.18 15.52
CA GLU A 167 1.34 -0.36 16.26
C GLU A 167 0.43 0.73 16.82
N CYS A 168 0.99 1.91 17.13
CA CYS A 168 0.23 3.07 17.58
C CYS A 168 -0.85 3.52 16.56
N ILE A 169 -0.70 3.20 15.28
CA ILE A 169 -1.72 3.45 14.24
C ILE A 169 -2.95 2.58 14.51
N TRP A 170 -2.71 1.30 14.80
CA TRP A 170 -3.79 0.37 15.10
C TRP A 170 -4.54 0.75 16.38
N HIS A 171 -3.82 1.09 17.43
CA HIS A 171 -4.44 1.58 18.68
C HIS A 171 -5.29 2.84 18.46
N ASP A 172 -4.79 3.80 17.68
CA ASP A 172 -5.56 5.00 17.34
C ASP A 172 -6.84 4.67 16.56
N VAL A 173 -6.78 3.70 15.65
CA VAL A 173 -7.97 3.24 14.91
C VAL A 173 -8.98 2.61 15.85
N LEU A 174 -8.57 1.74 16.78
CA LEU A 174 -9.48 1.12 17.74
C LEU A 174 -10.18 2.15 18.64
N GLU A 175 -9.43 3.14 19.12
CA GLU A 175 -9.95 4.16 20.04
C GLU A 175 -10.78 5.24 19.36
N ASN A 176 -10.46 5.59 18.13
CA ASN A 176 -10.96 6.80 17.47
C ASN A 176 -11.58 6.56 16.09
N GLN A 177 -11.94 5.32 15.73
CA GLN A 177 -12.33 4.94 14.38
C GLN A 177 -13.39 5.84 13.75
N GLU A 178 -14.45 6.15 14.46
CA GLU A 178 -15.54 6.99 13.93
C GLU A 178 -15.01 8.38 13.55
N LYS A 179 -14.29 9.02 14.47
CA LYS A 179 -13.69 10.33 14.25
C LYS A 179 -12.69 10.31 13.08
N ILE A 180 -11.87 9.27 13.00
CA ILE A 180 -10.88 9.10 11.91
C ILE A 180 -11.59 9.07 10.58
N TRP A 181 -12.59 8.21 10.42
CA TRP A 181 -13.22 8.00 9.13
C TRP A 181 -14.17 9.12 8.72
N PHE A 182 -14.67 9.91 9.66
CA PHE A 182 -15.37 11.14 9.36
C PHE A 182 -14.44 12.30 9.00
N THR A 183 -13.22 12.29 9.52
CA THR A 183 -12.24 13.37 9.29
C THR A 183 -11.44 13.15 8.02
N TYR A 184 -10.99 11.91 7.79
CA TYR A 184 -10.08 11.53 6.69
C TYR A 184 -10.85 10.74 5.63
N THR A 185 -11.66 11.45 4.86
CA THR A 185 -12.63 10.86 3.95
C THR A 185 -12.03 10.29 2.65
N ASP A 186 -10.76 10.57 2.39
CA ASP A 186 -10.05 10.13 1.18
C ASP A 186 -9.18 8.88 1.40
N GLY A 187 -9.53 8.09 2.41
CA GLY A 187 -8.88 6.80 2.71
C GLY A 187 -7.69 6.87 3.65
N THR A 188 -6.99 5.74 3.77
CA THR A 188 -5.86 5.58 4.69
C THR A 188 -4.68 6.48 4.36
N ASP A 189 -4.44 6.79 3.09
CA ASP A 189 -3.38 7.72 2.70
C ASP A 189 -3.61 9.13 3.22
N ASN A 190 -4.87 9.58 3.20
CA ASN A 190 -5.27 10.85 3.79
C ASN A 190 -5.07 10.84 5.31
N TYR A 191 -5.52 9.79 5.99
CA TYR A 191 -5.32 9.58 7.42
C TYR A 191 -3.83 9.57 7.80
N HIS A 192 -3.01 8.82 7.07
CA HIS A 192 -1.57 8.76 7.32
C HIS A 192 -0.88 10.11 7.09
N SER A 193 -1.24 10.82 6.02
CA SER A 193 -0.64 12.12 5.72
C SER A 193 -0.90 13.16 6.82
N TRP A 194 -2.12 13.21 7.32
CA TRP A 194 -2.53 14.29 8.23
C TRP A 194 -2.39 13.95 9.70
N ARG A 195 -2.63 12.68 10.06
CA ARG A 195 -2.57 12.26 11.47
C ARG A 195 -1.15 11.85 11.86
N TRP A 196 -0.48 11.13 10.98
CA TRP A 196 0.79 10.47 11.28
C TRP A 196 1.98 11.01 10.48
N GLY A 197 1.74 11.86 9.51
CA GLY A 197 2.76 12.48 8.67
C GLY A 197 3.29 13.81 9.20
N ASP A 198 3.88 14.62 8.31
CA ASP A 198 4.59 15.86 8.62
C ASP A 198 3.74 16.90 9.35
N TRP A 199 2.45 16.89 9.12
CA TRP A 199 1.50 17.83 9.73
C TRP A 199 0.82 17.32 11.01
N GLY A 200 1.11 16.10 11.40
CA GLY A 200 0.58 15.45 12.60
C GLY A 200 1.66 14.98 13.55
N LYS A 201 1.59 13.69 13.91
CA LYS A 201 2.49 13.09 14.90
C LYS A 201 3.90 12.79 14.37
N LYS A 202 4.15 13.00 13.10
CA LYS A 202 5.45 12.81 12.43
C LYS A 202 6.04 11.40 12.63
N LEU A 203 5.19 10.40 12.58
CA LEU A 203 5.61 9.01 12.70
C LEU A 203 6.39 8.56 11.46
N TRP A 204 5.85 8.84 10.27
CA TRP A 204 6.39 8.38 9.01
C TRP A 204 7.60 9.18 8.56
N ASP A 205 8.63 8.45 8.14
CA ASP A 205 9.64 8.95 7.23
C ASP A 205 9.27 8.57 5.77
N HIS A 206 10.01 9.07 4.80
CA HIS A 206 9.71 8.86 3.39
C HIS A 206 10.89 8.31 2.62
N PHE A 207 10.60 7.33 1.76
CA PHE A 207 11.60 6.84 0.81
C PHE A 207 12.01 7.93 -0.18
N PRO A 208 13.26 7.88 -0.69
CA PRO A 208 13.71 8.70 -1.81
C PRO A 208 12.80 8.57 -3.03
N ALA A 209 12.75 9.62 -3.85
CA ALA A 209 11.86 9.69 -5.01
C ALA A 209 12.21 8.66 -6.10
N ASP A 210 13.46 8.22 -6.15
CA ASP A 210 13.95 7.24 -7.12
C ASP A 210 13.61 5.78 -6.78
N TYR A 211 13.04 5.52 -5.59
CA TYR A 211 12.66 4.16 -5.19
C TYR A 211 11.39 3.67 -5.87
N ALA A 212 10.49 4.58 -6.23
CA ALA A 212 9.23 4.23 -6.85
C ALA A 212 8.79 5.28 -7.88
N TYR A 213 8.01 4.85 -8.84
CA TYR A 213 7.31 5.72 -9.77
C TYR A 213 5.86 5.29 -9.94
N SER A 214 5.02 6.24 -10.33
CA SER A 214 3.68 5.91 -10.77
C SER A 214 3.68 5.58 -12.25
N TYR A 215 3.09 4.45 -12.63
CA TYR A 215 3.01 4.07 -14.04
C TYR A 215 2.33 5.16 -14.88
N ASN A 216 1.30 5.80 -14.34
CA ASN A 216 0.52 6.81 -15.05
C ASN A 216 1.05 8.24 -14.92
N ARG A 217 1.94 8.51 -13.94
CA ARG A 217 2.29 9.87 -13.54
C ARG A 217 3.80 10.15 -13.47
N GLY A 218 4.63 9.15 -13.80
CA GLY A 218 6.07 9.30 -13.72
C GLY A 218 6.63 9.30 -12.29
N ARG A 219 7.81 9.88 -12.08
CA ARG A 219 8.51 9.90 -10.79
C ARG A 219 8.24 11.16 -9.97
N SER A 220 8.14 12.31 -10.63
CA SER A 220 7.93 13.60 -9.99
C SER A 220 6.82 14.37 -10.69
N TRP A 221 6.12 15.22 -9.95
CA TRP A 221 5.06 16.08 -10.47
C TRP A 221 5.55 17.16 -11.45
N ASP A 222 6.84 17.49 -11.39
CA ASP A 222 7.55 18.42 -12.26
C ASP A 222 8.43 17.71 -13.31
N ASP A 223 8.28 16.40 -13.45
CA ASP A 223 8.95 15.62 -14.46
C ASP A 223 8.28 15.88 -15.83
N ASP A 224 9.06 16.26 -16.83
CA ASP A 224 8.58 16.52 -18.20
C ASP A 224 7.99 15.25 -18.85
N ASP A 225 8.28 14.08 -18.28
CA ASP A 225 7.75 12.78 -18.70
C ASP A 225 6.36 12.45 -18.15
N LEU A 226 5.65 13.37 -17.52
CA LEU A 226 4.31 13.15 -16.96
C LEU A 226 3.27 12.65 -17.97
N GLU A 227 3.50 12.87 -19.25
CA GLU A 227 2.58 12.46 -20.32
C GLU A 227 2.81 11.01 -20.80
N THR A 228 3.87 10.37 -20.34
CA THR A 228 4.29 9.07 -20.87
C THR A 228 4.18 7.98 -19.79
N GLU A 229 3.29 7.05 -20.01
CA GLU A 229 3.21 5.77 -19.30
C GLU A 229 4.41 4.93 -19.74
N ILE A 230 5.53 5.07 -19.04
CA ILE A 230 6.78 4.45 -19.46
C ILE A 230 7.31 3.58 -18.33
N TYR A 231 7.66 2.34 -18.69
CA TYR A 231 8.53 1.51 -17.88
C TYR A 231 9.83 2.23 -17.56
N ARG A 232 10.22 2.19 -16.29
CA ARG A 232 11.47 2.74 -15.80
C ARG A 232 12.26 1.62 -15.14
N GLU A 233 13.45 1.38 -15.65
CA GLU A 233 14.27 0.24 -15.25
C GLU A 233 14.82 0.36 -13.82
N THR A 234 15.19 1.58 -13.42
CA THR A 234 15.96 1.79 -12.17
C THR A 234 15.17 1.76 -10.87
N PRO A 235 13.89 2.22 -10.77
CA PRO A 235 13.15 2.16 -9.54
C PRO A 235 12.91 0.74 -9.04
N ILE A 236 12.77 0.59 -7.72
CA ILE A 236 12.45 -0.69 -7.09
C ILE A 236 11.00 -1.08 -7.38
N LEU A 237 10.10 -0.09 -7.35
CA LEU A 237 8.66 -0.29 -7.42
C LEU A 237 8.03 0.50 -8.57
N CYS A 238 7.13 -0.17 -9.29
CA CYS A 238 6.12 0.48 -10.11
C CYS A 238 4.78 0.44 -9.39
N VAL A 239 4.15 1.60 -9.22
CA VAL A 239 2.89 1.77 -8.51
C VAL A 239 1.79 2.14 -9.49
N PHE A 240 0.69 1.40 -9.47
CA PHE A 240 -0.50 1.72 -10.25
C PHE A 240 -1.40 2.62 -9.42
N ASN A 241 -1.38 3.90 -9.71
CA ASN A 241 -2.28 4.84 -9.08
C ASN A 241 -3.60 4.87 -9.84
N ILE A 242 -4.68 5.01 -9.09
CA ILE A 242 -6.01 5.08 -9.65
C ILE A 242 -6.51 3.70 -10.12
N ASP A 243 -7.69 3.65 -10.55
CA ASP A 243 -8.60 2.56 -10.88
C ASP A 243 -8.13 1.50 -11.90
N LEU A 244 -6.85 1.51 -12.26
CA LEU A 244 -6.28 0.55 -13.19
C LEU A 244 -5.54 -0.55 -12.44
N LEU A 245 -5.93 -1.78 -12.70
CA LEU A 245 -5.19 -2.96 -12.26
C LEU A 245 -4.03 -3.22 -13.22
N PRO A 246 -2.89 -3.73 -12.74
CA PRO A 246 -1.78 -4.13 -13.61
C PRO A 246 -2.24 -4.99 -14.78
N GLU A 247 -3.14 -5.94 -14.55
CA GLU A 247 -3.69 -6.78 -15.61
C GLU A 247 -4.52 -6.02 -16.65
N GLN A 248 -5.19 -4.95 -16.26
CA GLN A 248 -5.94 -4.10 -17.20
C GLN A 248 -5.00 -3.30 -18.08
N MET A 249 -3.91 -2.79 -17.49
CA MET A 249 -2.84 -2.12 -18.22
C MET A 249 -2.17 -3.06 -19.20
N LEU A 250 -1.78 -4.23 -18.71
CA LEU A 250 -1.09 -5.25 -19.50
C LEU A 250 -1.96 -5.84 -20.62
N LYS A 251 -3.27 -5.71 -20.55
CA LYS A 251 -4.22 -6.10 -21.60
C LYS A 251 -4.64 -4.93 -22.50
N GLY A 252 -4.02 -3.76 -22.35
CA GLY A 252 -4.40 -2.57 -23.10
C GLY A 252 -5.79 -2.02 -22.72
N ARG A 253 -6.25 -2.31 -21.50
CA ARG A 253 -7.49 -1.75 -20.96
C ARG A 253 -7.15 -0.59 -20.02
N GLY A 254 -7.35 0.61 -20.50
CA GLY A 254 -7.08 1.81 -19.75
C GLY A 254 -7.78 3.01 -20.35
N SER A 255 -7.28 4.20 -20.07
CA SER A 255 -7.68 5.40 -20.79
C SER A 255 -7.45 5.24 -22.29
N VAL A 256 -8.06 6.07 -23.09
CA VAL A 256 -7.92 6.01 -24.58
C VAL A 256 -6.45 6.01 -25.02
N LYS A 257 -5.55 6.60 -24.22
CA LYS A 257 -4.10 6.59 -24.48
C LYS A 257 -3.43 5.26 -24.09
N GLN A 258 -4.04 4.45 -23.22
CA GLN A 258 -3.47 3.22 -22.66
C GLN A 258 -3.88 1.96 -23.42
N ASN A 259 -4.90 2.03 -24.26
CA ASN A 259 -5.45 0.87 -24.98
C ASN A 259 -4.47 0.22 -25.97
N GLU A 260 -3.32 0.84 -26.24
CA GLU A 260 -2.36 0.38 -27.22
C GLU A 260 -1.03 -0.10 -26.62
N LEU A 261 -0.80 0.11 -25.32
CA LEU A 261 0.49 -0.17 -24.69
C LEU A 261 0.40 -1.31 -23.68
N VAL A 262 0.67 -2.51 -24.15
CA VAL A 262 1.17 -3.57 -23.27
C VAL A 262 2.67 -3.32 -23.11
N ASP A 263 3.12 -2.92 -21.93
CA ASP A 263 4.54 -2.75 -21.67
C ASP A 263 5.20 -4.11 -21.43
N PRO A 264 5.93 -4.66 -22.43
CA PRO A 264 6.48 -6.00 -22.33
C PRO A 264 7.61 -6.09 -21.29
N GLU A 265 8.27 -4.98 -20.98
CA GLU A 265 9.32 -4.96 -19.95
C GLU A 265 8.69 -5.09 -18.56
N LEU A 266 7.59 -4.40 -18.31
CA LEU A 266 6.86 -4.50 -17.04
C LEU A 266 6.24 -5.89 -16.83
N LEU A 267 5.78 -6.52 -17.92
CA LEU A 267 5.25 -7.89 -17.90
C LEU A 267 6.25 -8.93 -17.37
N LYS A 268 7.54 -8.76 -17.62
CA LYS A 268 8.59 -9.67 -17.13
C LYS A 268 8.64 -9.71 -15.61
N HIS A 269 8.25 -8.64 -14.96
CA HIS A 269 8.26 -8.53 -13.51
C HIS A 269 6.94 -9.02 -12.88
N TRP A 270 5.82 -8.93 -13.61
CA TRP A 270 4.49 -9.33 -13.16
C TRP A 270 4.26 -10.84 -13.21
N GLN A 271 5.00 -11.65 -12.42
CA GLN A 271 4.93 -13.11 -12.42
C GLN A 271 4.90 -13.67 -11.01
#